data_9b0f064c44077e04bf76e1c0eab97d77
#
_entry.id   9b0f064c44077e04bf76e1c0eab97d77
#
_cell.length_a   1.000
_cell.length_b   1.000
_cell.length_c   1.000
_cell.angle_alpha   90.00
_cell.angle_beta   90.00
_cell.angle_gamma   90.00
#
_symmetry.space_group_name_H-M   'P 1'
#
loop_
_entity.id
_entity.type
_entity.pdbx_description
1 polymer ?
#
loop_
_entity_poly.entity_id
_entity_poly.type
_entity_poly.pdbx_seq_one_letter_code
_entity_poly.pdbx_strand_id
1 'polypeptide(L)'
;VRQCDLMAEVLATQVRGTPQRGGDMAAIHPLILAGEAATTAHPMWTDAPLADGQTIAFELGGCMKRYNVGLARTVHLGTPSDELRRTAAAVEEGMAAVMDSLKPGAIAGDVHAAWQRVLDRYGLEKPSRIGYSIGVGYAPDWGERTLSFRPREATPVPDNAVVHVILGMWMDDWGMELSETIHVRGDGCERMCDFPQHVHVVET
;
A
#
# COMPACT_ATOMS: atom_id res chain seq x y z
N VAL A 1 14.56 -19.55 -0.17
CA VAL A 1 14.86 -18.11 -0.09
C VAL A 1 14.44 -17.61 1.29
N ARG A 2 15.28 -16.81 1.97
CA ARG A 2 14.97 -16.18 3.25
C ARG A 2 14.41 -14.77 3.01
N GLN A 3 13.67 -14.24 3.99
CA GLN A 3 13.15 -12.87 3.93
C GLN A 3 14.28 -11.84 3.72
N CYS A 4 15.42 -11.99 4.43
CA CYS A 4 16.57 -11.08 4.30
C CYS A 4 17.24 -11.15 2.91
N ASP A 5 17.24 -12.31 2.24
CA ASP A 5 17.78 -12.44 0.87
C ASP A 5 16.89 -11.66 -0.12
N LEU A 6 15.56 -11.75 0.04
CA LEU A 6 14.59 -11.00 -0.74
C LEU A 6 14.72 -9.49 -0.50
N MET A 7 14.88 -9.08 0.77
CA MET A 7 15.12 -7.68 1.12
C MET A 7 16.39 -7.12 0.49
N ALA A 8 17.46 -7.90 0.45
CA ALA A 8 18.71 -7.47 -0.17
C ALA A 8 18.52 -7.15 -1.67
N GLU A 9 17.74 -7.95 -2.39
CA GLU A 9 17.42 -7.69 -3.81
C GLU A 9 16.52 -6.45 -3.98
N VAL A 10 15.54 -6.24 -3.10
CA VAL A 10 14.71 -5.03 -3.08
C VAL A 10 15.57 -3.78 -2.90
N LEU A 11 16.44 -3.77 -1.87
CA LEU A 11 17.33 -2.64 -1.58
C LEU A 11 18.32 -2.40 -2.73
N ALA A 12 18.92 -3.45 -3.28
CA ALA A 12 19.82 -3.34 -4.43
C ALA A 12 19.10 -2.75 -5.64
N THR A 13 17.86 -3.15 -5.90
CA THR A 13 17.04 -2.65 -7.00
C THR A 13 16.66 -1.17 -6.79
N GLN A 14 16.25 -0.80 -5.59
CA GLN A 14 15.94 0.59 -5.26
C GLN A 14 17.15 1.51 -5.42
N VAL A 15 18.33 1.10 -4.92
CA VAL A 15 19.56 1.89 -5.04
C VAL A 15 20.04 1.96 -6.51
N ARG A 16 19.94 0.85 -7.25
CA ARG A 16 20.30 0.80 -8.68
C ARG A 16 19.41 1.74 -9.50
N GLY A 17 18.15 1.90 -9.13
CA GLY A 17 17.21 2.79 -9.79
C GLY A 17 16.89 2.40 -11.24
N THR A 18 16.79 3.39 -12.12
CA THR A 18 16.53 3.20 -13.55
C THR A 18 17.81 3.33 -14.37
N PRO A 19 17.84 2.88 -15.66
CA PRO A 19 19.01 3.09 -16.54
C PRO A 19 19.46 4.55 -16.68
N GLN A 20 18.54 5.50 -16.45
CA GLN A 20 18.82 6.93 -16.60
C GLN A 20 19.20 7.61 -15.26
N ARG A 21 18.83 7.01 -14.14
CA ARG A 21 19.06 7.62 -12.81
C ARG A 21 19.18 6.54 -11.73
N GLY A 22 20.17 6.66 -10.85
CA GLY A 22 20.23 5.93 -9.60
C GLY A 22 19.06 6.32 -8.68
N GLY A 23 18.66 5.40 -7.81
CA GLY A 23 17.63 5.65 -6.80
C GLY A 23 18.19 6.38 -5.58
N ASP A 24 17.37 7.19 -4.94
CA ASP A 24 17.64 7.73 -3.62
C ASP A 24 17.12 6.76 -2.54
N MET A 25 17.60 6.91 -1.32
CA MET A 25 17.04 6.18 -0.18
C MET A 25 15.64 6.72 0.15
N ALA A 26 14.62 5.86 0.12
CA ALA A 26 13.28 6.22 0.53
C ALA A 26 13.23 6.63 2.01
N ALA A 27 12.27 7.46 2.38
CA ALA A 27 12.10 7.90 3.77
C ALA A 27 11.62 6.79 4.70
N ILE A 28 10.90 5.80 4.18
CA ILE A 28 10.59 4.55 4.88
C ILE A 28 11.41 3.43 4.22
N HIS A 29 12.06 2.60 5.04
CA HIS A 29 12.73 1.40 4.54
C HIS A 29 11.70 0.44 3.92
N PRO A 30 12.07 -0.38 2.94
CA PRO A 30 11.16 -1.38 2.39
C PRO A 30 10.61 -2.31 3.47
N LEU A 31 9.31 -2.59 3.42
CA LEU A 31 8.67 -3.55 4.29
C LEU A 31 8.38 -4.82 3.49
N ILE A 32 8.74 -5.97 4.06
CA ILE A 32 8.42 -7.31 3.56
C ILE A 32 7.79 -8.05 4.72
N LEU A 33 6.47 -8.14 4.70
CA LEU A 33 5.66 -8.72 5.75
C LEU A 33 5.29 -10.14 5.33
N ALA A 34 5.96 -11.14 5.88
CA ALA A 34 5.76 -12.54 5.54
C ALA A 34 5.49 -13.41 6.77
N GLY A 35 4.63 -14.41 6.64
CA GLY A 35 4.25 -15.30 7.74
C GLY A 35 3.59 -14.53 8.88
N GLU A 36 4.01 -14.76 10.12
CA GLU A 36 3.47 -14.08 11.31
C GLU A 36 3.60 -12.54 11.22
N ALA A 37 4.65 -12.04 10.58
CA ALA A 37 4.82 -10.60 10.38
C ALA A 37 3.74 -9.99 9.48
N ALA A 38 3.06 -10.76 8.64
CA ALA A 38 1.97 -10.28 7.79
C ALA A 38 0.66 -10.00 8.54
N THR A 39 0.57 -10.31 9.83
CA THR A 39 -0.62 -10.05 10.66
C THR A 39 -0.69 -8.62 11.22
N THR A 40 0.33 -7.82 10.98
CA THR A 40 0.40 -6.43 11.47
C THR A 40 1.16 -5.52 10.51
N ALA A 41 0.97 -4.21 10.67
CA ALA A 41 1.66 -3.20 9.87
C ALA A 41 3.09 -2.94 10.41
N HIS A 42 4.03 -2.71 9.52
CA HIS A 42 5.38 -2.21 9.76
C HIS A 42 6.37 -3.09 10.58
N PRO A 43 6.23 -4.42 10.70
CA PRO A 43 7.31 -5.24 11.23
C PRO A 43 8.49 -5.28 10.25
N MET A 44 9.63 -5.66 10.77
CA MET A 44 10.85 -5.86 9.98
C MET A 44 10.89 -7.28 9.41
N TRP A 45 11.61 -7.46 8.31
CA TRP A 45 11.98 -8.78 7.80
C TRP A 45 12.85 -9.53 8.82
N THR A 46 12.89 -10.85 8.68
CA THR A 46 13.74 -11.73 9.47
C THR A 46 14.67 -12.56 8.57
N ASP A 47 15.45 -13.44 9.15
CA ASP A 47 16.24 -14.45 8.43
C ASP A 47 15.45 -15.77 8.20
N ALA A 48 14.16 -15.79 8.54
CA ALA A 48 13.30 -16.95 8.34
C ALA A 48 13.16 -17.29 6.85
N PRO A 49 13.11 -18.58 6.49
CA PRO A 49 12.80 -18.98 5.12
C PRO A 49 11.34 -18.65 4.79
N LEU A 50 11.12 -18.25 3.53
CA LEU A 50 9.77 -18.18 2.97
C LEU A 50 9.25 -19.60 2.73
N ALA A 51 7.97 -19.81 2.98
CA ALA A 51 7.32 -21.12 2.89
C ALA A 51 6.08 -21.09 1.99
N ASP A 52 5.74 -22.25 1.44
CA ASP A 52 4.49 -22.46 0.72
C ASP A 52 3.27 -22.10 1.58
N GLY A 53 2.22 -21.55 0.96
CA GLY A 53 1.02 -21.09 1.63
C GLY A 53 1.13 -19.70 2.29
N GLN A 54 2.30 -19.05 2.28
CA GLN A 54 2.44 -17.72 2.87
C GLN A 54 2.00 -16.59 1.94
N THR A 55 1.39 -15.56 2.50
CA THR A 55 1.29 -14.23 1.89
C THR A 55 2.52 -13.40 2.25
N ILE A 56 2.95 -12.57 1.32
CA ILE A 56 4.03 -11.61 1.49
C ILE A 56 3.50 -10.25 1.05
N ALA A 57 3.27 -9.35 1.99
CA ALA A 57 2.95 -7.98 1.66
C ALA A 57 4.24 -7.16 1.52
N PHE A 58 4.40 -6.51 0.38
CA PHE A 58 5.49 -5.59 0.09
C PHE A 58 4.97 -4.17 0.18
N GLU A 59 5.49 -3.35 1.07
CA GLU A 59 5.34 -1.90 1.00
C GLU A 59 6.69 -1.28 0.67
N LEU A 60 6.79 -0.73 -0.54
CA LEU A 60 8.04 -0.26 -1.12
C LEU A 60 7.94 1.22 -1.45
N GLY A 61 9.05 1.93 -1.32
CA GLY A 61 9.15 3.33 -1.71
C GLY A 61 10.14 3.55 -2.84
N GLY A 62 9.68 4.23 -3.89
CA GLY A 62 10.57 4.91 -4.83
C GLY A 62 10.89 6.31 -4.31
N CYS A 63 12.15 6.74 -4.42
CA CYS A 63 12.54 8.08 -4.03
C CYS A 63 13.45 8.72 -5.07
N MET A 64 13.16 10.00 -5.39
CA MET A 64 14.01 10.81 -6.25
C MET A 64 14.02 12.25 -5.74
N LYS A 65 15.21 12.78 -5.44
CA LYS A 65 15.36 14.15 -4.89
C LYS A 65 14.45 14.41 -3.69
N ARG A 66 14.32 13.41 -2.82
CA ARG A 66 13.46 13.40 -1.63
C ARG A 66 11.96 13.36 -1.88
N TYR A 67 11.49 13.31 -3.13
CA TYR A 67 10.10 12.97 -3.42
C TYR A 67 9.92 11.47 -3.32
N ASN A 68 8.99 11.05 -2.47
CA ASN A 68 8.69 9.66 -2.22
C ASN A 68 7.39 9.24 -2.90
N VAL A 69 7.39 8.03 -3.44
CA VAL A 69 6.21 7.35 -4.00
C VAL A 69 6.12 5.99 -3.33
N GLY A 70 5.05 5.76 -2.58
CA GLY A 70 4.78 4.46 -1.93
C GLY A 70 3.94 3.56 -2.82
N LEU A 71 4.23 2.26 -2.78
CA LEU A 71 3.47 1.22 -3.47
C LEU A 71 3.47 -0.05 -2.63
N ALA A 72 2.28 -0.61 -2.35
CA ALA A 72 2.19 -1.94 -1.75
C ALA A 72 1.50 -2.93 -2.66
N ARG A 73 2.03 -4.15 -2.67
CA ARG A 73 1.48 -5.30 -3.38
C ARG A 73 1.65 -6.56 -2.54
N THR A 74 0.73 -7.50 -2.74
CA THR A 74 0.78 -8.80 -2.09
C THR A 74 1.16 -9.89 -3.08
N VAL A 75 2.10 -10.73 -2.67
CA VAL A 75 2.46 -11.98 -3.33
C VAL A 75 1.98 -13.14 -2.46
N HIS A 76 1.48 -14.19 -3.07
CA HIS A 76 1.13 -15.44 -2.39
C HIS A 76 1.95 -16.60 -2.96
N LEU A 77 2.53 -17.41 -2.09
CA LEU A 77 3.29 -18.61 -2.46
C LEU A 77 2.35 -19.83 -2.45
N GLY A 78 2.21 -20.49 -3.59
CA GLY A 78 1.31 -21.64 -3.74
C GLY A 78 -0.14 -21.24 -4.04
N THR A 79 -1.10 -22.04 -3.62
CA THR A 79 -2.53 -21.85 -3.94
C THR A 79 -3.22 -20.96 -2.92
N PRO A 80 -3.74 -19.77 -3.28
CA PRO A 80 -4.45 -18.88 -2.37
C PRO A 80 -5.72 -19.55 -1.81
N SER A 81 -6.02 -19.30 -0.54
CA SER A 81 -7.28 -19.70 0.10
C SER A 81 -8.47 -18.92 -0.48
N ASP A 82 -9.69 -19.44 -0.28
CA ASP A 82 -10.90 -18.71 -0.67
C ASP A 82 -11.08 -17.42 0.13
N GLU A 83 -10.64 -17.41 1.37
CA GLU A 83 -10.64 -16.22 2.22
C GLU A 83 -9.71 -15.15 1.67
N LEU A 84 -8.47 -15.49 1.31
CA LEU A 84 -7.55 -14.55 0.67
C LEU A 84 -8.11 -14.00 -0.63
N ARG A 85 -8.67 -14.86 -1.50
CA ARG A 85 -9.31 -14.43 -2.75
C ARG A 85 -10.46 -13.44 -2.52
N ARG A 86 -11.31 -13.74 -1.53
CA ARG A 86 -12.46 -12.90 -1.19
C ARG A 86 -12.02 -11.56 -0.60
N THR A 87 -11.02 -11.56 0.28
CA THR A 87 -10.47 -10.33 0.85
C THR A 87 -9.75 -9.49 -0.22
N ALA A 88 -8.99 -10.12 -1.11
CA ALA A 88 -8.36 -9.43 -2.24
C ALA A 88 -9.38 -8.75 -3.14
N ALA A 89 -10.48 -9.44 -3.48
CA ALA A 89 -11.57 -8.85 -4.26
C ALA A 89 -12.18 -7.62 -3.56
N ALA A 90 -12.38 -7.68 -2.24
CA ALA A 90 -12.86 -6.54 -1.45
C ALA A 90 -11.87 -5.36 -1.48
N VAL A 91 -10.57 -5.64 -1.37
CA VAL A 91 -9.52 -4.61 -1.39
C VAL A 91 -9.39 -3.95 -2.77
N GLU A 92 -9.44 -4.73 -3.85
CA GLU A 92 -9.42 -4.21 -5.22
C GLU A 92 -10.66 -3.34 -5.51
N GLU A 93 -11.86 -3.83 -5.17
CA GLU A 93 -13.11 -3.06 -5.28
C GLU A 93 -13.07 -1.79 -4.42
N GLY A 94 -12.50 -1.90 -3.22
CA GLY A 94 -12.32 -0.77 -2.32
C GLY A 94 -11.39 0.29 -2.86
N MET A 95 -10.29 -0.09 -3.49
CA MET A 95 -9.37 0.85 -4.13
C MET A 95 -10.07 1.58 -5.28
N ALA A 96 -10.84 0.88 -6.11
CA ALA A 96 -11.64 1.51 -7.16
C ALA A 96 -12.64 2.51 -6.58
N ALA A 97 -13.39 2.14 -5.53
CA ALA A 97 -14.37 3.03 -4.88
C ALA A 97 -13.73 4.27 -4.25
N VAL A 98 -12.53 4.14 -3.66
CA VAL A 98 -11.75 5.26 -3.14
C VAL A 98 -11.34 6.19 -4.28
N MET A 99 -10.79 5.66 -5.37
CA MET A 99 -10.37 6.45 -6.52
C MET A 99 -11.53 7.19 -7.17
N ASP A 100 -12.70 6.55 -7.31
CA ASP A 100 -13.91 7.18 -7.86
C ASP A 100 -14.42 8.36 -7.01
N SER A 101 -14.15 8.32 -5.69
CA SER A 101 -14.55 9.38 -4.75
C SER A 101 -13.48 10.48 -4.59
N LEU A 102 -12.25 10.21 -5.02
CA LEU A 102 -11.09 11.06 -4.76
C LEU A 102 -10.91 12.13 -5.85
N LYS A 103 -11.23 13.38 -5.51
CA LYS A 103 -11.10 14.54 -6.39
C LYS A 103 -10.87 15.80 -5.55
N PRO A 104 -10.40 16.91 -6.15
CA PRO A 104 -10.29 18.18 -5.46
C PRO A 104 -11.60 18.59 -4.80
N GLY A 105 -11.53 19.02 -3.54
CA GLY A 105 -12.69 19.41 -2.74
C GLY A 105 -13.48 18.25 -2.09
N ALA A 106 -13.19 16.99 -2.43
CA ALA A 106 -13.78 15.85 -1.72
C ALA A 106 -13.40 15.89 -0.23
N ILE A 107 -14.33 15.57 0.65
CA ILE A 107 -14.04 15.50 2.09
C ILE A 107 -13.32 14.19 2.40
N ALA A 108 -12.20 14.26 3.09
CA ALA A 108 -11.36 13.08 3.36
C ALA A 108 -12.11 11.95 4.11
N GLY A 109 -13.04 12.31 5.00
CA GLY A 109 -13.92 11.35 5.67
C GLY A 109 -14.91 10.67 4.72
N ASP A 110 -15.39 11.35 3.67
CA ASP A 110 -16.29 10.76 2.68
C ASP A 110 -15.53 9.79 1.76
N VAL A 111 -14.28 10.09 1.43
CA VAL A 111 -13.37 9.17 0.73
C VAL A 111 -13.15 7.90 1.58
N HIS A 112 -12.89 8.04 2.86
CA HIS A 112 -12.82 6.89 3.78
C HIS A 112 -14.15 6.10 3.79
N ALA A 113 -15.30 6.79 3.82
CA ALA A 113 -16.60 6.14 3.83
C ALA A 113 -16.89 5.34 2.54
N ALA A 114 -16.29 5.70 1.41
CA ALA A 114 -16.39 4.91 0.18
C ALA A 114 -15.78 3.51 0.37
N TRP A 115 -14.60 3.41 0.99
CA TRP A 115 -13.99 2.16 1.40
C TRP A 115 -14.85 1.39 2.41
N GLN A 116 -15.34 2.07 3.46
CA GLN A 116 -16.14 1.43 4.50
C GLN A 116 -17.37 0.73 3.92
N ARG A 117 -18.06 1.35 2.95
CA ARG A 117 -19.22 0.72 2.29
C ARG A 117 -18.86 -0.57 1.55
N VAL A 118 -17.65 -0.69 1.04
CA VAL A 118 -17.17 -1.96 0.44
C VAL A 118 -16.97 -2.99 1.53
N LEU A 119 -16.23 -2.66 2.59
CA LEU A 119 -16.00 -3.56 3.72
C LEU A 119 -17.30 -4.11 4.31
N ASP A 120 -18.30 -3.25 4.51
CA ASP A 120 -19.61 -3.65 5.07
C ASP A 120 -20.27 -4.74 4.21
N ARG A 121 -20.20 -4.66 2.86
CA ARG A 121 -20.74 -5.69 1.97
C ARG A 121 -20.01 -7.02 2.06
N TYR A 122 -18.72 -6.99 2.36
CA TYR A 122 -17.90 -8.18 2.54
C TYR A 122 -17.90 -8.69 3.99
N GLY A 123 -18.48 -7.95 4.94
CA GLY A 123 -18.43 -8.28 6.37
C GLY A 123 -17.00 -8.25 6.93
N LEU A 124 -16.19 -7.33 6.44
CA LEU A 124 -14.81 -7.11 6.85
C LEU A 124 -14.67 -5.81 7.62
N GLU A 125 -13.64 -5.70 8.45
CA GLU A 125 -13.34 -4.51 9.25
C GLU A 125 -11.90 -4.06 9.07
N LYS A 126 -11.70 -2.72 9.03
CA LYS A 126 -10.38 -2.09 9.05
C LYS A 126 -10.48 -0.79 9.86
N PRO A 127 -10.09 -0.79 11.14
CA PRO A 127 -10.26 0.37 12.02
C PRO A 127 -9.26 1.50 11.77
N SER A 128 -8.17 1.25 11.04
CA SER A 128 -7.13 2.24 10.79
C SER A 128 -7.47 3.18 9.63
N ARG A 129 -6.77 4.32 9.57
CA ARG A 129 -6.84 5.22 8.39
C ARG A 129 -6.48 4.47 7.11
N ILE A 130 -6.95 4.96 5.97
CA ILE A 130 -6.71 4.35 4.66
C ILE A 130 -5.78 5.17 3.75
N GLY A 131 -5.17 6.22 4.26
CA GLY A 131 -4.23 6.99 3.47
C GLY A 131 -3.92 8.35 4.07
N TYR A 132 -3.00 9.04 3.44
CA TYR A 132 -2.46 10.35 3.87
C TYR A 132 -1.71 11.03 2.71
N SER A 133 -1.42 12.33 2.87
CA SER A 133 -0.55 13.07 1.93
C SER A 133 0.89 12.57 1.98
N ILE A 134 1.49 12.38 0.80
CA ILE A 134 2.88 11.93 0.62
C ILE A 134 3.61 12.87 -0.34
N GLY A 135 4.92 13.00 -0.17
CA GLY A 135 5.71 13.85 -1.05
C GLY A 135 7.17 13.94 -0.62
N VAL A 136 7.64 15.14 -0.34
CA VAL A 136 9.01 15.36 0.16
C VAL A 136 9.12 14.84 1.58
N GLY A 137 10.00 13.86 1.78
CA GLY A 137 10.18 13.22 3.09
C GLY A 137 11.61 12.75 3.33
N TYR A 138 11.96 12.69 4.61
CA TYR A 138 13.21 12.14 5.13
C TYR A 138 12.89 11.08 6.17
N ALA A 139 13.76 10.10 6.31
CA ALA A 139 13.58 9.06 7.32
C ALA A 139 13.27 9.67 8.70
N PRO A 140 12.33 9.11 9.44
CA PRO A 140 11.69 7.81 9.25
C PRO A 140 10.30 7.86 8.60
N ASP A 141 9.86 8.97 7.97
CA ASP A 141 8.49 9.12 7.50
C ASP A 141 8.44 9.90 6.17
N TRP A 142 7.59 9.47 5.25
CA TRP A 142 7.30 10.15 3.99
C TRP A 142 5.95 10.90 3.98
N GLY A 143 5.16 10.77 5.06
CA GLY A 143 3.89 11.46 5.19
C GLY A 143 4.06 12.94 5.50
N GLU A 144 3.35 13.80 4.77
CA GLU A 144 3.41 15.26 4.97
C GLU A 144 2.54 15.75 6.13
N ARG A 145 1.68 14.89 6.70
CA ARG A 145 0.78 15.16 7.83
C ARG A 145 -0.23 16.30 7.59
N THR A 146 -0.48 16.64 6.33
CA THR A 146 -1.43 17.71 5.94
C THR A 146 -2.81 17.16 5.64
N LEU A 147 -2.94 15.86 5.32
CA LEU A 147 -4.19 15.19 4.99
C LEU A 147 -4.18 13.76 5.55
N SER A 148 -5.34 13.26 5.99
CA SER A 148 -5.50 11.89 6.46
C SER A 148 -6.89 11.37 6.13
N PHE A 149 -6.99 10.21 5.48
CA PHE A 149 -8.28 9.58 5.16
C PHE A 149 -8.70 8.64 6.30
N ARG A 150 -9.54 9.15 7.18
CA ARG A 150 -10.07 8.45 8.36
C ARG A 150 -11.52 8.85 8.64
N PRO A 151 -12.24 8.10 9.47
CA PRO A 151 -13.63 8.42 9.77
C PRO A 151 -13.79 9.86 10.27
N ARG A 152 -14.81 10.55 9.77
CA ARG A 152 -15.20 11.90 10.20
C ARG A 152 -14.13 12.99 10.00
N GLU A 153 -13.11 12.75 9.19
CA GLU A 153 -12.14 13.79 8.83
C GLU A 153 -12.81 14.82 7.90
N ALA A 154 -12.84 16.07 8.32
CA ALA A 154 -13.55 17.14 7.62
C ALA A 154 -12.68 17.91 6.61
N THR A 155 -11.40 17.58 6.50
CA THR A 155 -10.45 18.27 5.62
C THR A 155 -10.80 18.02 4.15
N PRO A 156 -11.01 19.07 3.33
CA PRO A 156 -11.15 18.90 1.90
C PRO A 156 -9.81 18.52 1.26
N VAL A 157 -9.83 17.62 0.29
CA VAL A 157 -8.66 17.24 -0.50
C VAL A 157 -8.25 18.43 -1.38
N PRO A 158 -7.02 18.94 -1.27
CA PRO A 158 -6.55 20.02 -2.14
C PRO A 158 -6.45 19.60 -3.60
N ASP A 159 -6.61 20.55 -4.53
CA ASP A 159 -6.18 20.34 -5.90
C ASP A 159 -4.65 20.17 -5.96
N ASN A 160 -4.20 19.34 -6.89
CA ASN A 160 -2.78 19.02 -7.07
C ASN A 160 -2.14 18.30 -5.85
N ALA A 161 -2.95 17.67 -5.00
CA ALA A 161 -2.44 16.87 -3.89
C ALA A 161 -1.88 15.53 -4.39
N VAL A 162 -0.81 15.06 -3.74
CA VAL A 162 -0.33 13.68 -3.88
C VAL A 162 -0.61 12.94 -2.59
N VAL A 163 -1.28 11.81 -2.69
CA VAL A 163 -1.72 11.01 -1.55
C VAL A 163 -1.30 9.54 -1.69
N HIS A 164 -0.97 8.92 -0.60
CA HIS A 164 -0.76 7.47 -0.51
C HIS A 164 -2.02 6.84 0.09
N VAL A 165 -2.78 6.12 -0.73
CA VAL A 165 -3.93 5.32 -0.29
C VAL A 165 -3.46 3.90 -0.04
N ILE A 166 -3.74 3.37 1.15
CA ILE A 166 -3.23 2.10 1.63
C ILE A 166 -4.34 1.26 2.26
N LEU A 167 -4.67 0.16 1.61
CA LEU A 167 -5.74 -0.76 2.02
C LEU A 167 -5.11 -2.08 2.48
N GLY A 168 -4.53 -2.07 3.69
CA GLY A 168 -3.99 -3.26 4.34
C GLY A 168 -5.06 -3.98 5.15
N MET A 169 -5.13 -5.29 5.04
CA MET A 169 -6.00 -6.18 5.82
C MET A 169 -5.10 -7.11 6.64
N TRP A 170 -5.18 -6.98 7.95
CA TRP A 170 -4.39 -7.74 8.92
C TRP A 170 -5.34 -8.75 9.57
N MET A 171 -5.18 -10.02 9.21
CA MET A 171 -6.00 -11.14 9.67
C MET A 171 -5.28 -11.86 10.83
N ASP A 172 -5.88 -12.89 11.39
CA ASP A 172 -5.34 -13.57 12.58
C ASP A 172 -3.98 -14.23 12.35
N ASP A 173 -3.76 -14.81 11.16
CA ASP A 173 -2.56 -15.59 10.81
C ASP A 173 -1.92 -15.22 9.48
N TRP A 174 -2.49 -14.24 8.78
CA TRP A 174 -1.98 -13.69 7.52
C TRP A 174 -2.39 -12.23 7.33
N GLY A 175 -1.87 -11.60 6.31
CA GLY A 175 -2.27 -10.25 5.93
C GLY A 175 -1.98 -9.97 4.48
N MET A 176 -2.63 -8.94 3.94
CA MET A 176 -2.39 -8.44 2.59
C MET A 176 -2.42 -6.94 2.54
N GLU A 177 -1.79 -6.38 1.55
CA GLU A 177 -1.75 -4.96 1.35
C GLU A 177 -1.79 -4.58 -0.12
N LEU A 178 -2.65 -3.61 -0.43
CA LEU A 178 -2.68 -2.91 -1.70
C LEU A 178 -2.58 -1.42 -1.42
N SER A 179 -1.61 -0.74 -2.01
CA SER A 179 -1.54 0.72 -1.95
C SER A 179 -1.21 1.34 -3.29
N GLU A 180 -1.59 2.61 -3.42
CA GLU A 180 -1.27 3.46 -4.57
C GLU A 180 -0.84 4.84 -4.10
N THR A 181 0.18 5.40 -4.74
CA THR A 181 0.37 6.84 -4.73
C THR A 181 -0.44 7.45 -5.85
N ILE A 182 -1.28 8.41 -5.50
CA ILE A 182 -2.31 8.97 -6.37
C ILE A 182 -2.13 10.50 -6.44
N HIS A 183 -2.12 11.04 -7.66
CA HIS A 183 -2.16 12.47 -7.91
C HIS A 183 -3.61 12.90 -8.12
N VAL A 184 -4.08 13.81 -7.27
CA VAL A 184 -5.44 14.37 -7.30
C VAL A 184 -5.41 15.69 -8.04
N ARG A 185 -6.14 15.77 -9.18
CA ARG A 185 -6.17 16.99 -10.00
C ARG A 185 -7.40 17.09 -10.89
N GLY A 186 -7.75 18.28 -11.29
CA GLY A 186 -8.87 18.50 -12.22
C GLY A 186 -10.20 18.11 -11.59
N ASP A 187 -10.86 17.11 -12.15
CA ASP A 187 -12.15 16.58 -11.69
C ASP A 187 -12.04 15.14 -11.12
N GLY A 188 -10.81 14.64 -10.91
CA GLY A 188 -10.58 13.27 -10.44
C GLY A 188 -9.18 13.04 -9.89
N CYS A 189 -8.65 11.86 -10.17
CA CYS A 189 -7.31 11.46 -9.75
C CYS A 189 -6.69 10.42 -10.71
N GLU A 190 -5.36 10.26 -10.62
CA GLU A 190 -4.63 9.27 -11.42
C GLU A 190 -3.58 8.55 -10.57
N ARG A 191 -3.40 7.26 -10.80
CA ARG A 191 -2.30 6.49 -10.18
C ARG A 191 -0.96 6.93 -10.76
N MET A 192 0.05 7.04 -9.91
CA MET A 192 1.42 7.35 -10.34
C MET A 192 2.22 6.10 -10.76
N CYS A 193 1.66 4.91 -10.55
CA CYS A 193 2.27 3.64 -10.95
C CYS A 193 1.25 2.78 -11.71
N ASP A 194 1.67 2.19 -12.82
CA ASP A 194 0.84 1.28 -13.64
C ASP A 194 1.18 -0.20 -13.39
N PHE A 195 1.42 -0.57 -12.14
CA PHE A 195 1.62 -1.96 -11.75
C PHE A 195 0.28 -2.63 -11.40
N PRO A 196 0.05 -3.91 -11.78
CA PRO A 196 -1.20 -4.61 -11.48
C PRO A 196 -1.54 -4.65 -9.99
N GLN A 197 -2.84 -4.57 -9.67
CA GLN A 197 -3.34 -4.47 -8.29
C GLN A 197 -3.70 -5.81 -7.65
N HIS A 198 -3.90 -6.85 -8.46
CA HIS A 198 -4.26 -8.18 -7.94
C HIS A 198 -3.13 -8.83 -7.12
N VAL A 199 -3.49 -9.79 -6.29
CA VAL A 199 -2.52 -10.64 -5.60
C VAL A 199 -1.73 -11.45 -6.63
N HIS A 200 -0.40 -11.35 -6.56
CA HIS A 200 0.51 -12.08 -7.44
C HIS A 200 0.76 -13.49 -6.88
N VAL A 201 0.37 -14.51 -7.62
CA VAL A 201 0.57 -15.91 -7.20
C VAL A 201 1.87 -16.45 -7.80
N VAL A 202 2.70 -17.03 -6.97
CA VAL A 202 3.93 -17.74 -7.36
C VAL A 202 3.74 -19.22 -7.08
N GLU A 203 3.81 -20.03 -8.12
CA GLU A 203 3.80 -21.49 -7.98
C GLU A 203 5.09 -21.97 -7.26
N THR A 204 4.95 -22.85 -6.29
CA THR A 204 6.04 -23.40 -5.46
C THR A 204 6.28 -24.86 -5.73
#